data_9c173097fc095f818307d84589c5253f
#
_entry.id   9c173097fc095f818307d84589c5253f
#
_cell.length_a   1.000
_cell.length_b   1.000
_cell.length_c   1.000
_cell.angle_alpha   90.00
_cell.angle_beta   90.00
_cell.angle_gamma   90.00
#
_symmetry.space_group_name_H-M   'P 1'
#
loop_
_entity.id
_entity.type
_entity.pdbx_description
1 polymer ?
#
loop_
_entity_poly.entity_id
_entity_poly.type
_entity_poly.pdbx_seq_one_letter_code
_entity_poly.pdbx_strand_id
1 'polypeptide(L)'
;YKVTIKLDKLYQNIPTEYKDYTFQFKTIKPNFNVVTNSLQSYSKKWQYLEGIIKLADATKLEDVKKLIEATQNNNKLSIKWDESSTSAQNFEFKIDSIKREIEDSKITVAWNGKAINADNKGENTITIPGINNFIIVNANVIQSPEQHLSLNFSDKLKKQQNFDGLVTIQGVTKPKFIVSGNVLKIYPDTRVVGNVQVDVFQGIKNEEGFKLKTAFSELISFEELKPQVRL
;
A
#
# COMPACT_ATOMS: atom_id res chain seq x y z
N TYR A 1 -17.44 19.71 -22.82
CA TYR A 1 -17.19 20.23 -24.16
C TYR A 1 -18.27 19.80 -25.12
N LYS A 2 -18.72 20.72 -25.98
CA LYS A 2 -19.61 20.46 -27.10
C LYS A 2 -18.81 20.68 -28.40
N VAL A 3 -18.73 19.66 -29.22
CA VAL A 3 -18.03 19.71 -30.52
C VAL A 3 -19.03 19.57 -31.64
N THR A 4 -18.97 20.48 -32.60
CA THR A 4 -19.78 20.41 -33.82
C THR A 4 -18.85 20.31 -35.03
N ILE A 5 -18.99 19.23 -35.77
CA ILE A 5 -18.28 19.01 -37.04
C ILE A 5 -19.20 19.40 -38.18
N LYS A 6 -18.73 20.32 -39.03
CA LYS A 6 -19.43 20.77 -40.24
C LYS A 6 -19.14 19.75 -41.35
N LEU A 7 -20.04 18.77 -41.53
CA LEU A 7 -19.85 17.70 -42.51
C LEU A 7 -19.89 18.21 -43.96
N ASP A 8 -20.67 19.28 -44.26
CA ASP A 8 -20.74 19.90 -45.57
C ASP A 8 -19.41 20.53 -46.03
N LYS A 9 -18.47 20.78 -45.09
CA LYS A 9 -17.10 21.23 -45.44
C LYS A 9 -16.14 20.06 -45.74
N LEU A 10 -16.50 18.85 -45.37
CA LEU A 10 -15.67 17.65 -45.54
C LEU A 10 -16.16 16.79 -46.71
N TYR A 11 -17.43 16.78 -46.95
CA TYR A 11 -18.08 15.91 -47.98
C TYR A 11 -19.04 16.71 -48.84
N GLN A 12 -19.16 16.34 -50.14
CA GLN A 12 -20.13 16.89 -51.06
C GLN A 12 -21.48 16.18 -50.94
N ASN A 13 -22.58 16.89 -51.27
CA ASN A 13 -23.94 16.35 -51.32
C ASN A 13 -24.49 15.82 -49.98
N ILE A 14 -24.17 16.44 -48.89
CA ILE A 14 -24.74 16.12 -47.55
C ILE A 14 -26.16 16.72 -47.45
N PRO A 15 -27.20 15.93 -47.14
CA PRO A 15 -28.52 16.46 -46.83
C PRO A 15 -28.47 17.47 -45.70
N THR A 16 -29.37 18.46 -45.73
CA THR A 16 -29.34 19.62 -44.81
C THR A 16 -29.41 19.20 -43.34
N GLU A 17 -30.18 18.17 -43.05
CA GLU A 17 -30.35 17.60 -41.70
C GLU A 17 -29.10 16.94 -41.12
N TYR A 18 -28.11 16.60 -41.95
CA TYR A 18 -26.87 15.93 -41.54
C TYR A 18 -25.63 16.84 -41.66
N LYS A 19 -25.78 18.12 -42.00
CA LYS A 19 -24.65 19.05 -42.19
C LYS A 19 -23.83 19.23 -40.91
N ASP A 20 -24.47 19.20 -39.75
CA ASP A 20 -23.86 19.41 -38.44
C ASP A 20 -23.91 18.12 -37.60
N TYR A 21 -22.77 17.51 -37.39
CA TYR A 21 -22.61 16.42 -36.40
C TYR A 21 -22.15 17.00 -35.09
N THR A 22 -22.99 16.93 -34.07
CA THR A 22 -22.68 17.47 -32.73
C THR A 22 -22.60 16.34 -31.68
N PHE A 23 -21.53 16.33 -30.91
CA PHE A 23 -21.41 15.47 -29.74
C PHE A 23 -20.88 16.23 -28.55
N GLN A 24 -21.08 15.68 -27.36
CA GLN A 24 -20.60 16.25 -26.12
C GLN A 24 -19.74 15.23 -25.38
N PHE A 25 -18.70 15.72 -24.72
CA PHE A 25 -17.90 14.92 -23.80
C PHE A 25 -17.50 15.75 -22.58
N LYS A 26 -17.24 15.07 -21.48
CA LYS A 26 -16.63 15.64 -20.28
C LYS A 26 -15.23 15.08 -20.13
N THR A 27 -14.28 15.95 -19.83
CA THR A 27 -12.95 15.50 -19.40
C THR A 27 -13.01 14.91 -18.00
N ILE A 28 -12.13 13.98 -17.73
CA ILE A 28 -11.92 13.47 -16.38
C ILE A 28 -11.42 14.64 -15.52
N LYS A 29 -12.00 14.83 -14.32
CA LYS A 29 -11.45 15.77 -13.37
C LYS A 29 -10.12 15.23 -12.85
N PRO A 30 -9.06 16.06 -12.82
CA PRO A 30 -7.81 15.65 -12.18
C PRO A 30 -8.07 15.18 -10.76
N ASN A 31 -7.59 13.99 -10.43
CA ASN A 31 -7.66 13.42 -9.09
C ASN A 31 -6.57 12.37 -8.94
N PHE A 32 -6.23 12.03 -7.69
CA PHE A 32 -5.27 11.00 -7.37
C PHE A 32 -5.56 10.36 -6.03
N ASN A 33 -4.98 9.20 -5.80
CA ASN A 33 -5.00 8.52 -4.51
C ASN A 33 -3.57 8.16 -4.11
N VAL A 34 -3.24 8.38 -2.84
CA VAL A 34 -1.96 8.00 -2.24
C VAL A 34 -2.17 6.77 -1.39
N VAL A 35 -1.49 5.70 -1.73
CA VAL A 35 -1.52 4.43 -0.99
C VAL A 35 -0.13 4.16 -0.45
N THR A 36 -0.02 3.95 0.85
CA THR A 36 1.23 3.55 1.51
C THR A 36 1.15 2.09 1.91
N ASN A 37 2.25 1.36 1.72
CA ASN A 37 2.40 -0.01 2.18
C ASN A 37 2.74 -0.04 3.68
N SER A 38 2.92 -1.25 4.22
CA SER A 38 3.38 -1.41 5.59
C SER A 38 4.83 -0.99 5.75
N LEU A 39 5.14 -0.39 6.90
CA LEU A 39 6.50 -0.02 7.28
C LEU A 39 7.43 -1.24 7.23
N GLN A 40 8.59 -1.08 6.61
CA GLN A 40 9.60 -2.11 6.43
C GLN A 40 10.88 -1.76 7.17
N SER A 41 11.60 -2.79 7.66
CA SER A 41 12.82 -2.61 8.42
C SER A 41 14.03 -3.22 7.70
N TYR A 42 15.04 -2.42 7.41
CA TYR A 42 16.31 -2.95 6.88
C TYR A 42 17.43 -2.97 7.92
N SER A 43 17.23 -2.31 9.06
CA SER A 43 18.09 -2.45 10.24
C SER A 43 17.31 -2.09 11.50
N LYS A 44 17.92 -2.32 12.68
CA LYS A 44 17.32 -1.92 13.97
C LYS A 44 16.99 -0.43 14.05
N LYS A 45 17.83 0.41 13.42
CA LYS A 45 17.72 1.87 13.51
C LYS A 45 17.00 2.52 12.32
N TRP A 46 16.89 1.82 11.21
CA TRP A 46 16.45 2.40 9.95
C TRP A 46 15.34 1.58 9.31
N GLN A 47 14.32 2.28 8.89
CA GLN A 47 13.14 1.74 8.23
C GLN A 47 12.86 2.52 6.94
N TYR A 48 11.95 2.00 6.14
CA TYR A 48 11.44 2.65 4.95
C TYR A 48 9.96 2.33 4.75
N LEU A 49 9.30 3.16 3.96
CA LEU A 49 7.90 3.02 3.58
C LEU A 49 7.80 3.12 2.07
N GLU A 50 7.19 2.14 1.45
CA GLU A 50 6.87 2.16 0.03
C GLU A 50 5.42 2.55 -0.17
N GLY A 51 5.12 3.12 -1.34
CA GLY A 51 3.76 3.48 -1.70
C GLY A 51 3.62 3.74 -3.18
N ILE A 52 2.39 4.04 -3.57
CA ILE A 52 2.03 4.33 -4.96
C ILE A 52 1.07 5.51 -5.00
N ILE A 53 1.29 6.40 -5.94
CA ILE A 53 0.30 7.41 -6.34
C ILE A 53 -0.41 6.90 -7.60
N LYS A 54 -1.74 6.80 -7.51
CA LYS A 54 -2.61 6.43 -8.62
C LYS A 54 -3.38 7.66 -9.08
N LEU A 55 -3.21 8.06 -10.34
CA LEU A 55 -3.85 9.23 -10.92
C LEU A 55 -5.02 8.83 -11.82
N ALA A 56 -6.02 9.70 -11.88
CA ALA A 56 -7.16 9.53 -12.78
C ALA A 56 -6.78 9.77 -14.25
N ASP A 57 -5.75 10.59 -14.52
CA ASP A 57 -5.28 10.93 -15.86
C ASP A 57 -3.75 10.88 -15.95
N ALA A 58 -3.22 10.75 -17.16
CA ALA A 58 -1.79 10.71 -17.41
C ALA A 58 -1.10 12.03 -16.96
N THR A 59 -0.04 11.89 -16.21
CA THR A 59 0.68 13.02 -15.60
C THR A 59 2.19 12.81 -15.73
N LYS A 60 2.95 13.89 -15.80
CA LYS A 60 4.42 13.83 -15.81
C LYS A 60 4.96 13.59 -14.40
N LEU A 61 6.00 12.78 -14.27
CA LEU A 61 6.63 12.48 -12.97
C LEU A 61 7.04 13.75 -12.21
N GLU A 62 7.53 14.78 -12.91
CA GLU A 62 7.95 16.03 -12.28
C GLU A 62 6.81 16.80 -11.56
N ASP A 63 5.58 16.62 -12.01
CA ASP A 63 4.40 17.18 -11.33
C ASP A 63 3.92 16.26 -10.21
N VAL A 64 4.05 14.95 -10.39
CA VAL A 64 3.74 13.95 -9.35
C VAL A 64 4.66 14.09 -8.15
N LYS A 65 5.95 14.36 -8.35
CA LYS A 65 6.93 14.61 -7.27
C LYS A 65 6.52 15.78 -6.34
N LYS A 66 5.69 16.69 -6.81
CA LYS A 66 5.20 17.86 -6.04
C LYS A 66 3.93 17.55 -5.22
N LEU A 67 3.30 16.38 -5.44
CA LEU A 67 2.04 16.02 -4.82
C LEU A 67 2.19 15.58 -3.37
N ILE A 68 3.33 14.98 -3.01
CA ILE A 68 3.56 14.45 -1.67
C ILE A 68 4.82 15.00 -1.03
N GLU A 69 4.77 15.10 0.28
CA GLU A 69 5.95 15.30 1.12
C GLU A 69 5.86 14.38 2.34
N ALA A 70 7.01 13.99 2.87
CA ALA A 70 7.11 13.19 4.07
C ALA A 70 7.99 13.89 5.11
N THR A 71 7.57 13.85 6.36
CA THR A 71 8.30 14.46 7.47
C THR A 71 8.38 13.50 8.66
N GLN A 72 9.49 13.57 9.39
CA GLN A 72 9.66 12.95 10.71
C GLN A 72 10.22 14.00 11.66
N ASN A 73 9.56 14.26 12.78
CA ASN A 73 9.98 15.28 13.76
C ASN A 73 10.25 16.65 13.11
N ASN A 74 9.36 17.08 12.20
CA ASN A 74 9.45 18.30 11.39
C ASN A 74 10.62 18.35 10.36
N ASN A 75 11.41 17.29 10.25
CA ASN A 75 12.45 17.19 9.23
C ASN A 75 11.90 16.49 7.99
N LYS A 76 12.17 17.03 6.81
CA LYS A 76 11.79 16.40 5.55
C LYS A 76 12.57 15.10 5.33
N LEU A 77 11.85 14.06 4.91
CA LEU A 77 12.42 12.79 4.49
C LEU A 77 12.61 12.76 2.98
N SER A 78 13.62 12.01 2.53
CA SER A 78 13.85 11.79 1.11
C SER A 78 12.80 10.83 0.54
N ILE A 79 12.23 11.20 -0.60
CA ILE A 79 11.32 10.35 -1.37
C ILE A 79 12.03 9.97 -2.67
N LYS A 80 12.25 8.67 -2.86
CA LYS A 80 12.80 8.09 -4.08
C LYS A 80 11.65 7.60 -4.95
N TRP A 81 11.74 7.82 -6.25
CA TRP A 81 10.71 7.45 -7.22
C TRP A 81 11.24 6.35 -8.13
N ASP A 82 10.36 5.43 -8.51
CA ASP A 82 10.69 4.48 -9.59
C ASP A 82 10.59 5.20 -10.94
N GLU A 83 11.75 5.57 -11.49
CA GLU A 83 11.87 6.24 -12.79
C GLU A 83 11.86 5.24 -13.95
N SER A 84 11.89 3.94 -13.70
CA SER A 84 11.84 2.88 -14.71
C SER A 84 10.41 2.57 -15.18
N SER A 85 9.41 3.00 -14.45
CA SER A 85 8.00 2.77 -14.77
C SER A 85 7.60 3.54 -16.04
N THR A 86 6.99 2.83 -16.98
CA THR A 86 6.39 3.41 -18.19
C THR A 86 4.97 3.91 -17.98
N SER A 87 4.40 3.71 -16.80
CA SER A 87 3.04 4.14 -16.46
C SER A 87 2.99 5.66 -16.31
N ALA A 88 2.02 6.28 -16.96
CA ALA A 88 1.73 7.70 -16.80
C ALA A 88 0.65 7.99 -15.72
N GLN A 89 0.13 6.95 -15.06
CA GLN A 89 -0.95 7.05 -14.06
C GLN A 89 -0.59 6.39 -12.72
N ASN A 90 0.43 5.54 -12.67
CA ASN A 90 0.83 4.84 -11.45
C ASN A 90 2.32 5.12 -11.19
N PHE A 91 2.62 5.75 -10.08
CA PHE A 91 3.97 6.15 -9.70
C PHE A 91 4.33 5.58 -8.33
N GLU A 92 5.26 4.65 -8.34
CA GLU A 92 5.77 4.05 -7.12
C GLU A 92 6.81 4.95 -6.47
N PHE A 93 6.76 5.02 -5.15
CA PHE A 93 7.70 5.80 -4.37
C PHE A 93 8.17 5.06 -3.13
N LYS A 94 9.33 5.46 -2.63
CA LYS A 94 9.91 4.97 -1.38
C LYS A 94 10.35 6.14 -0.51
N ILE A 95 9.77 6.25 0.66
CA ILE A 95 10.25 7.14 1.73
C ILE A 95 11.35 6.38 2.46
N ASP A 96 12.57 6.88 2.34
CA ASP A 96 13.77 6.23 2.85
C ASP A 96 14.27 6.91 4.14
N SER A 97 15.21 6.26 4.82
CA SER A 97 15.90 6.83 5.97
C SER A 97 14.98 7.25 7.13
N ILE A 98 13.89 6.51 7.33
CA ILE A 98 13.04 6.65 8.50
C ILE A 98 13.81 6.14 9.71
N LYS A 99 14.13 7.03 10.65
CA LYS A 99 14.90 6.70 11.83
C LYS A 99 14.02 6.19 12.96
N ARG A 100 14.39 5.08 13.57
CA ARG A 100 13.78 4.65 14.84
C ARG A 100 14.46 5.35 16.00
N GLU A 101 13.65 5.98 16.83
CA GLU A 101 14.10 6.57 18.10
C GLU A 101 14.01 5.53 19.23
N ILE A 102 14.43 5.89 20.44
CA ILE A 102 14.29 5.01 21.62
C ILE A 102 12.81 4.76 21.91
N GLU A 103 12.02 5.83 21.88
CA GLU A 103 10.56 5.80 22.05
C GLU A 103 9.85 5.80 20.70
N ASP A 104 8.56 5.51 20.71
CA ASP A 104 7.71 5.58 19.51
C ASP A 104 7.74 7.01 18.95
N SER A 105 7.89 7.11 17.64
CA SER A 105 7.85 8.36 16.90
C SER A 105 6.80 8.30 15.78
N LYS A 106 6.65 9.39 15.01
CA LYS A 106 5.68 9.46 13.93
C LYS A 106 6.31 10.02 12.67
N ILE A 107 5.89 9.51 11.53
CA ILE A 107 6.07 10.16 10.24
C ILE A 107 4.72 10.64 9.74
N THR A 108 4.72 11.76 9.04
CA THR A 108 3.55 12.29 8.35
C THR A 108 3.84 12.28 6.86
N VAL A 109 2.95 11.68 6.09
CA VAL A 109 2.92 11.74 4.63
C VAL A 109 1.76 12.64 4.25
N ALA A 110 2.07 13.84 3.80
CA ALA A 110 1.07 14.83 3.39
C ALA A 110 1.01 14.92 1.87
N TRP A 111 -0.18 15.21 1.33
CA TRP A 111 -0.37 15.41 -0.10
C TRP A 111 -1.22 16.62 -0.42
N ASN A 112 -0.96 17.20 -1.59
CA ASN A 112 -1.68 18.36 -2.11
C ASN A 112 -1.71 18.31 -3.64
N GLY A 113 -2.90 18.26 -4.22
CA GLY A 113 -3.13 18.13 -5.66
C GLY A 113 -2.93 19.40 -6.48
N LYS A 114 -2.52 20.51 -5.86
CA LYS A 114 -2.41 21.83 -6.54
C LYS A 114 -1.54 21.79 -7.80
N ALA A 115 -0.48 20.98 -7.81
CA ALA A 115 0.44 20.87 -8.94
C ALA A 115 -0.21 20.31 -10.21
N ILE A 116 -1.31 19.57 -10.08
CA ILE A 116 -2.06 18.98 -11.19
C ILE A 116 -3.50 19.50 -11.26
N ASN A 117 -3.80 20.63 -10.60
CA ASN A 117 -5.13 21.21 -10.51
C ASN A 117 -6.20 20.25 -9.94
N ALA A 118 -5.80 19.32 -9.07
CA ALA A 118 -6.70 18.44 -8.34
C ALA A 118 -7.07 19.06 -7.00
N ASP A 119 -8.36 19.03 -6.69
CA ASP A 119 -8.88 19.44 -5.38
C ASP A 119 -8.84 18.26 -4.40
N ASN A 120 -7.60 17.79 -4.12
CA ASN A 120 -7.34 16.68 -3.21
C ASN A 120 -6.16 17.07 -2.31
N LYS A 121 -6.41 17.12 -1.02
CA LYS A 121 -5.43 17.43 0.02
C LYS A 121 -5.69 16.55 1.23
N GLY A 122 -4.64 16.07 1.86
CA GLY A 122 -4.75 15.27 3.09
C GLY A 122 -3.38 14.90 3.64
N GLU A 123 -3.41 14.09 4.68
CA GLU A 123 -2.21 13.54 5.31
C GLU A 123 -2.51 12.17 5.92
N ASN A 124 -1.48 11.37 6.06
CA ASN A 124 -1.48 10.12 6.79
C ASN A 124 -0.34 10.12 7.80
N THR A 125 -0.65 9.83 9.06
CA THR A 125 0.35 9.73 10.13
C THR A 125 0.57 8.26 10.48
N ILE A 126 1.84 7.82 10.41
CA ILE A 126 2.25 6.45 10.64
C ILE A 126 3.14 6.42 11.88
N THR A 127 2.79 5.57 12.84
CA THR A 127 3.60 5.37 14.05
C THR A 127 4.82 4.50 13.73
N ILE A 128 5.98 4.96 14.16
CA ILE A 128 7.26 4.26 14.07
C ILE A 128 7.57 3.69 15.44
N PRO A 129 7.52 2.38 15.63
CA PRO A 129 7.82 1.78 16.93
C PRO A 129 9.24 2.09 17.38
N GLY A 130 9.39 2.42 18.65
CA GLY A 130 10.70 2.66 19.26
C GLY A 130 11.65 1.45 19.17
N ILE A 131 12.96 1.67 19.30
CA ILE A 131 13.98 0.62 19.14
C ILE A 131 13.74 -0.59 20.07
N ASN A 132 13.19 -0.35 21.26
CA ASN A 132 12.92 -1.39 22.26
C ASN A 132 11.51 -1.98 22.14
N ASN A 133 10.71 -1.55 21.17
CA ASN A 133 9.34 -1.98 20.97
C ASN A 133 9.26 -2.97 19.79
N PHE A 134 9.55 -4.25 20.09
CA PHE A 134 9.29 -5.32 19.12
C PHE A 134 7.79 -5.67 19.15
N ILE A 135 7.07 -5.26 18.11
CA ILE A 135 5.60 -5.40 17.97
C ILE A 135 5.22 -5.84 16.56
N ILE A 136 3.98 -6.31 16.43
CA ILE A 136 3.32 -6.45 15.11
C ILE A 136 2.84 -5.07 14.69
N VAL A 137 3.26 -4.63 13.50
CA VAL A 137 2.91 -3.32 12.93
C VAL A 137 1.65 -3.43 12.08
N ASN A 138 1.48 -4.57 11.40
CA ASN A 138 0.36 -4.79 10.49
C ASN A 138 0.11 -6.28 10.23
N ALA A 139 -1.14 -6.63 9.91
CA ALA A 139 -1.59 -7.96 9.52
C ALA A 139 -2.43 -7.85 8.24
N ASN A 140 -2.02 -8.55 7.18
CA ASN A 140 -2.70 -8.52 5.89
C ASN A 140 -2.95 -9.93 5.37
N VAL A 141 -4.13 -10.17 4.79
CA VAL A 141 -4.44 -11.40 4.10
C VAL A 141 -4.17 -11.25 2.60
N ILE A 142 -3.34 -12.12 2.07
CA ILE A 142 -3.08 -12.24 0.64
C ILE A 142 -3.90 -13.42 0.10
N GLN A 143 -4.76 -13.17 -0.88
CA GLN A 143 -5.71 -14.16 -1.38
C GLN A 143 -5.20 -14.98 -2.57
N SER A 144 -4.26 -14.41 -3.34
CA SER A 144 -3.75 -14.99 -4.59
C SER A 144 -2.26 -14.66 -4.78
N PRO A 145 -1.44 -15.53 -5.40
CA PRO A 145 -1.80 -16.85 -5.97
C PRO A 145 -2.08 -17.92 -4.90
N GLU A 146 -1.46 -17.83 -3.73
CA GLU A 146 -1.67 -18.75 -2.62
C GLU A 146 -2.09 -17.95 -1.37
N GLN A 147 -3.22 -18.36 -0.77
CA GLN A 147 -3.74 -17.65 0.40
C GLN A 147 -2.79 -17.76 1.58
N HIS A 148 -2.45 -16.63 2.16
CA HIS A 148 -1.68 -16.59 3.39
C HIS A 148 -1.96 -15.32 4.21
N LEU A 149 -1.78 -15.42 5.50
CA LEU A 149 -1.71 -14.27 6.39
C LEU A 149 -0.26 -13.77 6.44
N SER A 150 -0.07 -12.48 6.22
CA SER A 150 1.22 -11.80 6.30
C SER A 150 1.24 -10.91 7.54
N LEU A 151 2.01 -11.28 8.55
CA LEU A 151 2.25 -10.46 9.74
C LEU A 151 3.55 -9.67 9.57
N ASN A 152 3.46 -8.36 9.64
CA ASN A 152 4.61 -7.47 9.52
C ASN A 152 5.04 -6.96 10.90
N PHE A 153 6.28 -7.21 11.27
CA PHE A 153 6.86 -6.87 12.57
C PHE A 153 7.73 -5.61 12.46
N SER A 154 7.93 -4.93 13.59
CA SER A 154 8.80 -3.74 13.68
C SER A 154 10.28 -4.05 13.45
N ASP A 155 10.68 -5.31 13.65
CA ASP A 155 12.06 -5.79 13.56
C ASP A 155 12.15 -7.11 12.78
N LYS A 156 13.34 -7.41 12.27
CA LYS A 156 13.59 -8.70 11.63
C LYS A 156 13.40 -9.84 12.63
N LEU A 157 12.72 -10.86 12.17
CA LEU A 157 12.47 -12.06 12.95
C LEU A 157 13.71 -12.94 13.04
N LYS A 158 13.87 -13.63 14.17
CA LYS A 158 14.84 -14.71 14.31
C LYS A 158 14.42 -15.84 13.33
N LYS A 159 15.29 -16.16 12.36
CA LYS A 159 14.98 -17.09 11.28
C LYS A 159 14.70 -18.52 11.78
N GLN A 160 15.49 -18.97 12.75
CA GLN A 160 15.38 -20.34 13.31
C GLN A 160 14.64 -20.29 14.64
N GLN A 161 13.31 -20.27 14.58
CA GLN A 161 12.44 -20.42 15.75
C GLN A 161 11.21 -21.23 15.35
N ASN A 162 10.67 -21.96 16.32
CA ASN A 162 9.41 -22.68 16.15
C ASN A 162 8.24 -21.71 16.41
N PHE A 163 7.29 -21.68 15.50
CA PHE A 163 6.07 -20.87 15.60
C PHE A 163 4.85 -21.68 16.04
N ASP A 164 4.98 -23.01 16.15
CA ASP A 164 3.88 -23.87 16.59
C ASP A 164 3.43 -23.50 18.00
N GLY A 165 2.15 -23.26 18.17
CA GLY A 165 1.58 -22.77 19.43
C GLY A 165 1.86 -21.30 19.75
N LEU A 166 2.74 -20.62 19.01
CA LEU A 166 2.97 -19.18 19.14
C LEU A 166 2.10 -18.36 18.20
N VAL A 167 1.60 -18.96 17.12
CA VAL A 167 0.64 -18.33 16.20
C VAL A 167 -0.48 -19.32 15.96
N THR A 168 -1.71 -18.88 16.17
CA THR A 168 -2.91 -19.69 15.93
C THR A 168 -3.88 -18.92 15.04
N ILE A 169 -4.51 -19.62 14.11
CA ILE A 169 -5.61 -19.15 13.30
C ILE A 169 -6.77 -20.11 13.53
N GLN A 170 -7.90 -19.59 13.93
CA GLN A 170 -9.09 -20.41 14.21
C GLN A 170 -9.45 -21.29 13.01
N GLY A 171 -9.61 -22.58 13.23
CA GLY A 171 -9.95 -23.56 12.18
C GLY A 171 -8.76 -24.08 11.37
N VAL A 172 -7.53 -23.57 11.60
CA VAL A 172 -6.30 -24.03 10.94
C VAL A 172 -5.51 -24.91 11.91
N THR A 173 -5.15 -26.12 11.48
CA THR A 173 -4.51 -27.12 12.35
C THR A 173 -3.01 -27.28 12.10
N LYS A 174 -2.58 -27.15 10.84
CA LYS A 174 -1.18 -27.33 10.42
C LYS A 174 -0.71 -26.20 9.51
N PRO A 175 -0.61 -24.97 10.02
CA PRO A 175 -0.13 -23.85 9.21
C PRO A 175 1.35 -24.05 8.86
N LYS A 176 1.74 -23.62 7.65
CA LYS A 176 3.14 -23.52 7.24
C LYS A 176 3.63 -22.11 7.48
N PHE A 177 4.79 -21.96 8.09
CA PHE A 177 5.40 -20.68 8.40
C PHE A 177 6.61 -20.39 7.51
N ILE A 178 6.69 -19.18 6.95
CA ILE A 178 7.83 -18.69 6.18
C ILE A 178 8.24 -17.32 6.71
N VAL A 179 9.50 -17.19 7.12
CA VAL A 179 10.08 -15.92 7.58
C VAL A 179 10.82 -15.26 6.42
N SER A 180 10.49 -13.99 6.16
CA SER A 180 11.16 -13.13 5.19
C SER A 180 11.47 -11.77 5.82
N GLY A 181 12.68 -11.60 6.37
CA GLY A 181 13.05 -10.39 7.09
C GLY A 181 12.19 -10.16 8.33
N ASN A 182 11.42 -9.08 8.32
CA ASN A 182 10.47 -8.73 9.38
C ASN A 182 9.03 -9.20 9.10
N VAL A 183 8.83 -10.06 8.10
CA VAL A 183 7.52 -10.58 7.73
C VAL A 183 7.44 -12.07 8.03
N LEU A 184 6.38 -12.49 8.72
CA LEU A 184 5.97 -13.88 8.87
C LEU A 184 4.78 -14.15 7.96
N LYS A 185 4.97 -15.03 6.99
CA LYS A 185 3.89 -15.54 6.13
C LYS A 185 3.37 -16.85 6.71
N ILE A 186 2.06 -16.94 6.88
CA ILE A 186 1.38 -18.09 7.48
C ILE A 186 0.41 -18.64 6.45
N TYR A 187 0.72 -19.82 5.94
CA TYR A 187 -0.09 -20.52 4.95
C TYR A 187 -0.99 -21.53 5.67
N PRO A 188 -2.30 -21.34 5.67
CA PRO A 188 -3.22 -22.31 6.24
C PRO A 188 -3.19 -23.62 5.43
N ASP A 189 -3.43 -24.75 6.09
CA ASP A 189 -3.52 -26.07 5.47
C ASP A 189 -4.76 -26.23 4.57
N THR A 190 -5.79 -25.47 4.82
CA THR A 190 -7.01 -25.36 4.01
C THR A 190 -7.38 -23.90 3.83
N ARG A 191 -8.09 -23.58 2.74
CA ARG A 191 -8.53 -22.23 2.50
C ARG A 191 -9.49 -21.75 3.60
N VAL A 192 -9.19 -20.59 4.16
CA VAL A 192 -9.98 -19.91 5.19
C VAL A 192 -10.87 -18.85 4.55
N VAL A 193 -12.11 -18.70 5.03
CA VAL A 193 -13.07 -17.69 4.57
C VAL A 193 -13.82 -17.12 5.77
N GLY A 194 -14.13 -15.83 5.71
CA GLY A 194 -14.85 -15.11 6.76
C GLY A 194 -13.93 -14.45 7.79
N ASN A 195 -14.50 -14.01 8.88
CA ASN A 195 -13.77 -13.41 9.99
C ASN A 195 -13.31 -14.51 10.94
N VAL A 196 -12.01 -14.64 11.10
CA VAL A 196 -11.42 -15.66 11.97
C VAL A 196 -10.49 -15.05 13.00
N GLN A 197 -10.49 -15.62 14.19
CA GLN A 197 -9.60 -15.21 15.27
C GLN A 197 -8.18 -15.60 14.95
N VAL A 198 -7.27 -14.64 15.07
CA VAL A 198 -5.81 -14.84 14.95
C VAL A 198 -5.16 -14.38 16.24
N ASP A 199 -4.43 -15.29 16.86
CA ASP A 199 -3.68 -14.99 18.08
C ASP A 199 -2.18 -15.19 17.87
N VAL A 200 -1.38 -14.24 18.35
CA VAL A 200 0.08 -14.30 18.30
C VAL A 200 0.62 -14.02 19.70
N PHE A 201 1.34 -14.98 20.24
CA PHE A 201 1.83 -14.94 21.61
C PHE A 201 3.24 -14.31 21.71
N GLN A 202 3.56 -13.78 22.89
CA GLN A 202 4.81 -13.05 23.16
C GLN A 202 6.09 -13.91 23.06
N GLY A 203 5.97 -15.23 22.79
CA GLY A 203 7.14 -16.13 22.64
C GLY A 203 7.96 -15.87 21.37
N ILE A 204 7.40 -15.19 20.36
CA ILE A 204 8.11 -14.83 19.13
C ILE A 204 9.27 -13.87 19.44
N LYS A 205 10.42 -14.14 18.83
CA LYS A 205 11.66 -13.37 19.03
C LYS A 205 12.12 -12.70 17.73
N ASN A 206 12.65 -11.50 17.87
CA ASN A 206 13.38 -10.84 16.82
C ASN A 206 14.82 -11.40 16.67
N GLU A 207 15.56 -10.94 15.67
CA GLU A 207 16.94 -11.38 15.39
C GLU A 207 17.90 -11.16 16.57
N GLU A 208 17.63 -10.17 17.43
CA GLU A 208 18.41 -9.86 18.64
C GLU A 208 17.98 -10.62 19.88
N GLY A 209 16.89 -11.40 19.79
CA GLY A 209 16.38 -12.23 20.89
C GLY A 209 15.33 -11.56 21.76
N PHE A 210 14.94 -10.29 21.50
CA PHE A 210 13.82 -9.64 22.19
C PHE A 210 12.51 -10.34 21.85
N LYS A 211 11.67 -10.54 22.86
CA LYS A 211 10.34 -11.11 22.70
C LYS A 211 9.35 -10.04 22.24
N LEU A 212 8.28 -10.47 21.60
CA LEU A 212 7.15 -9.61 21.26
C LEU A 212 6.63 -8.90 22.51
N LYS A 213 6.49 -7.56 22.44
CA LYS A 213 6.15 -6.72 23.62
C LYS A 213 4.73 -6.99 24.11
N THR A 214 3.79 -7.11 23.16
CA THR A 214 2.37 -7.38 23.43
C THR A 214 1.90 -8.54 22.57
N ALA A 215 1.05 -9.41 23.12
CA ALA A 215 0.35 -10.39 22.31
C ALA A 215 -0.59 -9.66 21.32
N PHE A 216 -0.81 -10.29 20.17
CA PHE A 216 -1.75 -9.83 19.17
C PHE A 216 -2.93 -10.79 19.16
N SER A 217 -4.16 -10.26 19.15
CA SER A 217 -5.38 -11.06 19.18
C SER A 217 -6.48 -10.27 18.44
N GLU A 218 -6.75 -10.63 17.19
CA GLU A 218 -7.68 -9.87 16.33
C GLU A 218 -8.51 -10.80 15.45
N LEU A 219 -9.73 -10.34 15.12
CA LEU A 219 -10.55 -10.91 14.07
C LEU A 219 -10.09 -10.39 12.72
N ILE A 220 -9.58 -11.27 11.89
CA ILE A 220 -9.07 -10.95 10.56
C ILE A 220 -10.01 -11.49 9.48
N SER A 221 -10.36 -10.65 8.51
CA SER A 221 -11.23 -11.01 7.40
C SER A 221 -10.44 -11.69 6.28
N PHE A 222 -10.83 -12.93 5.98
CA PHE A 222 -10.37 -13.68 4.81
C PHE A 222 -11.49 -13.66 3.77
N GLU A 223 -11.32 -12.85 2.72
CA GLU A 223 -12.33 -12.70 1.68
C GLU A 223 -12.43 -13.95 0.78
N GLU A 224 -13.60 -14.15 0.20
CA GLU A 224 -13.78 -15.12 -0.88
C GLU A 224 -13.04 -14.66 -2.15
N LEU A 225 -12.55 -15.63 -2.95
CA LEU A 225 -12.04 -15.32 -4.29
C LEU A 225 -13.22 -14.91 -5.18
N LYS A 226 -13.22 -13.67 -5.62
CA LYS A 226 -14.15 -13.24 -6.68
C LYS A 226 -13.66 -13.82 -8.01
N PRO A 227 -14.54 -14.43 -8.82
CA PRO A 227 -14.18 -14.87 -10.16
C PRO A 227 -13.63 -13.68 -10.96
N GLN A 228 -12.45 -13.85 -11.55
CA GLN A 228 -11.87 -12.86 -12.47
C GLN A 228 -11.85 -13.45 -13.85
N VAL A 229 -12.54 -12.81 -14.79
CA VAL A 229 -12.39 -13.09 -16.22
C VAL A 229 -11.24 -12.22 -16.72
N ARG A 230 -10.15 -12.84 -17.16
CA ARG A 230 -9.12 -12.15 -17.95
C ARG A 230 -9.51 -12.30 -19.42
N LEU A 231 -9.84 -11.19 -20.04
CA LEU A 231 -10.03 -11.08 -21.48
C LEU A 231 -8.68 -10.92 -22.17
#